data_a69785ebc443d650d6b0cff7aaa66316
#
_entry.id   a69785ebc443d650d6b0cff7aaa66316
#
_cell.length_a   1.000
_cell.length_b   1.000
_cell.length_c   1.000
_cell.angle_alpha   90.00
_cell.angle_beta   90.00
_cell.angle_gamma   90.00
#
_symmetry.space_group_name_H-M   'P 1'
#
loop_
_entity.id
_entity.type
_entity.pdbx_description
1 polymer ?
#
loop_
_entity_poly.entity_id
_entity_poly.type
_entity_poly.pdbx_seq_one_letter_code
_entity_poly.pdbx_strand_id
1 'polypeptide(L)'
;MNESRRLKGENMNNIEVALKGSIEKAVQECFNITPESGLVMIEIPKDNSNGDYSTNIAMRLAKVVRSNPQVIAKALVEKLESNLENADKIEVAGPGFINFWIKKSELASVINTVIDAKDDYGKNNSGNGLKILVEYVSANPTGALHLGHARGAAWGDSICRLLNKSGYDCLREYYIND
;
A
#
# COMPACT_ATOMS: atom_id res chain seq x y z
N MET A 1 -20.16 13.35 -3.63
CA MET A 1 -19.03 14.23 -3.34
C MET A 1 -18.22 13.48 -2.32
N ASN A 2 -17.51 12.65 -2.77
CA ASN A 2 -16.20 12.39 -3.31
C ASN A 2 -15.30 11.82 -2.24
N GLU A 3 -15.23 10.48 -2.26
CA GLU A 3 -14.06 9.77 -2.78
C GLU A 3 -12.81 10.03 -1.96
N SER A 4 -12.67 9.15 -0.96
CA SER A 4 -11.43 8.41 -0.78
C SER A 4 -10.28 8.92 -1.67
N ARG A 5 -9.64 10.00 -1.30
CA ARG A 5 -8.22 10.11 -1.49
C ARG A 5 -7.60 8.99 -0.65
N ARG A 6 -7.58 7.78 -1.20
CA ARG A 6 -6.60 6.78 -0.82
C ARG A 6 -5.25 7.49 -0.90
N LEU A 7 -4.75 7.84 0.25
CA LEU A 7 -3.40 8.36 0.42
C LEU A 7 -2.50 7.39 -0.33
N LYS A 8 -1.93 7.82 -1.44
CA LYS A 8 -0.83 7.14 -2.09
C LYS A 8 0.34 7.26 -1.11
N GLY A 9 0.37 6.36 -0.14
CA GLY A 9 1.55 6.18 0.67
C GLY A 9 2.66 5.72 -0.26
N GLU A 10 3.75 6.44 -0.32
CA GLU A 10 4.98 6.07 -1.05
C GLU A 10 5.60 4.76 -0.52
N ASN A 11 4.92 4.08 0.41
CA ASN A 11 5.23 2.76 0.95
C ASN A 11 4.25 1.68 0.51
N MET A 12 3.68 1.78 -0.69
CA MET A 12 3.22 0.56 -1.33
C MET A 12 4.45 -0.35 -1.43
N ASN A 13 4.31 -1.57 -0.91
CA ASN A 13 5.32 -2.61 -1.00
C ASN A 13 5.95 -2.55 -2.40
N ASN A 14 7.27 -2.36 -2.52
CA ASN A 14 7.95 -2.23 -3.81
C ASN A 14 7.54 -3.34 -4.79
N ILE A 15 7.17 -4.51 -4.27
CA ILE A 15 6.66 -5.65 -5.02
C ILE A 15 5.30 -5.33 -5.67
N GLU A 16 4.35 -4.72 -4.94
CA GLU A 16 3.03 -4.36 -5.51
C GLU A 16 3.16 -3.32 -6.63
N VAL A 17 4.04 -2.35 -6.46
CA VAL A 17 4.31 -1.31 -7.48
C VAL A 17 4.93 -1.95 -8.72
N ALA A 18 5.90 -2.85 -8.53
CA ALA A 18 6.56 -3.56 -9.61
C ALA A 18 5.58 -4.49 -10.36
N LEU A 19 4.76 -5.25 -9.62
CA LEU A 19 3.71 -6.10 -10.21
C LEU A 19 2.71 -5.27 -11.00
N LYS A 20 2.24 -4.16 -10.44
CA LYS A 20 1.29 -3.28 -11.10
C LYS A 20 1.87 -2.73 -12.41
N GLY A 21 3.08 -2.23 -12.40
CA GLY A 21 3.76 -1.73 -13.60
C GLY A 21 3.95 -2.82 -14.67
N SER A 22 4.32 -4.04 -14.24
CA SER A 22 4.47 -5.19 -15.15
C SER A 22 3.14 -5.60 -15.78
N ILE A 23 2.05 -5.59 -15.00
CA ILE A 23 0.69 -5.90 -15.50
C ILE A 23 0.23 -4.81 -16.47
N GLU A 24 0.41 -3.52 -16.14
CA GLU A 24 0.06 -2.39 -17.00
C GLU A 24 0.78 -2.49 -18.36
N LYS A 25 2.07 -2.81 -18.32
CA LYS A 25 2.89 -3.02 -19.53
C LYS A 25 2.40 -4.22 -20.34
N ALA A 26 2.11 -5.36 -19.70
CA ALA A 26 1.59 -6.55 -20.37
C ALA A 26 0.23 -6.27 -21.04
N VAL A 27 -0.67 -5.54 -20.39
CA VAL A 27 -1.96 -5.11 -20.96
C VAL A 27 -1.75 -4.27 -22.21
N GLN A 28 -0.85 -3.29 -22.13
CA GLN A 28 -0.52 -2.44 -23.27
C GLN A 28 0.05 -3.25 -24.45
N GLU A 29 0.97 -4.17 -24.17
CA GLU A 29 1.62 -4.98 -25.22
C GLU A 29 0.69 -6.02 -25.84
N CYS A 30 -0.19 -6.66 -25.06
CA CYS A 30 -1.10 -7.68 -25.57
C CYS A 30 -2.34 -7.12 -26.27
N PHE A 31 -2.86 -5.98 -25.80
CA PHE A 31 -4.18 -5.49 -26.24
C PHE A 31 -4.15 -4.07 -26.79
N ASN A 32 -3.00 -3.40 -26.79
CA ASN A 32 -2.83 -2.00 -27.18
C ASN A 32 -3.77 -1.04 -26.40
N ILE A 33 -3.99 -1.35 -25.12
CA ILE A 33 -4.83 -0.59 -24.19
C ILE A 33 -3.93 -0.01 -23.12
N THR A 34 -3.98 1.31 -22.92
CA THR A 34 -3.34 1.95 -21.75
C THR A 34 -4.33 1.88 -20.58
N PRO A 35 -4.03 1.13 -19.51
CA PRO A 35 -4.93 1.02 -18.37
C PRO A 35 -5.10 2.37 -17.67
N GLU A 36 -6.35 2.77 -17.43
CA GLU A 36 -6.64 3.94 -16.61
C GLU A 36 -6.13 3.74 -15.18
N SER A 37 -5.79 4.86 -14.51
CA SER A 37 -5.34 4.83 -13.12
C SER A 37 -6.39 4.16 -12.22
N GLY A 38 -6.01 3.02 -11.60
CA GLY A 38 -6.89 2.22 -10.74
C GLY A 38 -7.58 1.03 -11.43
N LEU A 39 -7.37 0.82 -12.73
CA LEU A 39 -7.87 -0.38 -13.41
C LEU A 39 -7.15 -1.65 -12.91
N VAL A 40 -5.83 -1.59 -12.76
CA VAL A 40 -5.04 -2.68 -12.22
C VAL A 40 -5.10 -2.64 -10.69
N MET A 41 -5.79 -3.61 -10.11
CA MET A 41 -5.85 -3.82 -8.66
C MET A 41 -5.12 -5.11 -8.32
N ILE A 42 -4.32 -5.02 -7.27
CA ILE A 42 -3.61 -6.16 -6.68
C ILE A 42 -4.18 -6.38 -5.29
N GLU A 43 -4.45 -7.62 -4.96
CA GLU A 43 -5.03 -8.03 -3.68
C GLU A 43 -4.18 -9.16 -3.08
N ILE A 44 -4.12 -9.23 -1.77
CA ILE A 44 -3.57 -10.38 -1.06
C ILE A 44 -4.70 -11.39 -0.89
N PRO A 45 -4.58 -12.61 -1.47
CA PRO A 45 -5.61 -13.63 -1.32
C PRO A 45 -5.85 -13.99 0.14
N LYS A 46 -7.11 -14.28 0.50
CA LYS A 46 -7.45 -14.76 1.85
C LYS A 46 -6.90 -16.16 2.13
N ASP A 47 -6.79 -16.96 1.08
CA ASP A 47 -6.25 -18.32 1.13
C ASP A 47 -4.86 -18.33 0.51
N ASN A 48 -3.85 -18.66 1.29
CA ASN A 48 -2.44 -18.71 0.87
C ASN A 48 -2.17 -19.74 -0.25
N SER A 49 -3.08 -20.67 -0.49
CA SER A 49 -2.98 -21.59 -1.64
C SER A 49 -3.12 -20.88 -2.98
N ASN A 50 -3.67 -19.66 -2.99
CA ASN A 50 -3.84 -18.82 -4.18
C ASN A 50 -2.68 -17.84 -4.41
N GLY A 51 -1.53 -18.05 -3.75
CA GLY A 51 -0.33 -17.24 -3.92
C GLY A 51 -0.23 -16.06 -2.96
N ASP A 52 0.80 -15.25 -3.14
CA ASP A 52 1.09 -14.08 -2.32
C ASP A 52 0.26 -12.87 -2.77
N TYR A 53 0.01 -12.75 -4.08
CA TYR A 53 -0.78 -11.68 -4.69
C TYR A 53 -1.72 -12.23 -5.75
N SER A 54 -2.80 -11.51 -6.00
CA SER A 54 -3.78 -11.83 -7.04
C SER A 54 -4.30 -10.57 -7.73
N THR A 55 -4.71 -10.70 -8.99
CA THR A 55 -5.40 -9.63 -9.72
C THR A 55 -6.59 -10.16 -10.51
N ASN A 56 -7.62 -9.34 -10.63
CA ASN A 56 -8.83 -9.61 -11.42
C ASN A 56 -8.84 -8.82 -12.74
N ILE A 57 -7.69 -8.35 -13.21
CA ILE A 57 -7.58 -7.46 -14.37
C ILE A 57 -8.20 -8.05 -15.63
N ALA A 58 -8.05 -9.35 -15.87
CA ALA A 58 -8.61 -10.00 -17.06
C ALA A 58 -10.15 -9.93 -17.11
N MET A 59 -10.81 -10.06 -15.95
CA MET A 59 -12.27 -9.90 -15.84
C MET A 59 -12.70 -8.45 -16.10
N ARG A 60 -11.91 -7.49 -15.64
CA ARG A 60 -12.18 -6.07 -15.88
C ARG A 60 -11.99 -5.67 -17.34
N LEU A 61 -11.01 -6.26 -18.02
CA LEU A 61 -10.73 -6.04 -19.44
C LEU A 61 -11.70 -6.76 -20.37
N ALA A 62 -12.42 -7.78 -19.91
CA ALA A 62 -13.27 -8.64 -20.73
C ALA A 62 -14.26 -7.88 -21.62
N LYS A 63 -14.89 -6.82 -21.08
CA LYS A 63 -15.84 -5.98 -21.82
C LYS A 63 -15.15 -5.09 -22.86
N VAL A 64 -13.96 -4.58 -22.56
CA VAL A 64 -13.20 -3.69 -23.44
C VAL A 64 -12.56 -4.46 -24.58
N VAL A 65 -11.93 -5.60 -24.25
CA VAL A 65 -11.28 -6.51 -25.22
C VAL A 65 -12.31 -7.34 -25.98
N ARG A 66 -13.56 -7.46 -25.47
CA ARG A 66 -14.62 -8.31 -26.02
C ARG A 66 -14.20 -9.77 -26.15
N SER A 67 -13.53 -10.28 -25.16
CA SER A 67 -13.01 -11.65 -25.11
C SER A 67 -13.29 -12.31 -23.76
N ASN A 68 -13.17 -13.63 -23.72
CA ASN A 68 -13.35 -14.40 -22.49
C ASN A 68 -12.23 -14.02 -21.48
N PRO A 69 -12.56 -13.73 -20.21
CA PRO A 69 -11.56 -13.41 -19.19
C PRO A 69 -10.43 -14.44 -19.05
N GLN A 70 -10.73 -15.73 -19.20
CA GLN A 70 -9.71 -16.77 -19.14
C GLN A 70 -8.72 -16.70 -20.31
N VAL A 71 -9.19 -16.32 -21.51
CA VAL A 71 -8.31 -16.13 -22.68
C VAL A 71 -7.41 -14.91 -22.46
N ILE A 72 -7.98 -13.82 -21.95
CA ILE A 72 -7.22 -12.61 -21.60
C ILE A 72 -6.18 -12.93 -20.52
N ALA A 73 -6.58 -13.66 -19.46
CA ALA A 73 -5.68 -14.04 -18.38
C ALA A 73 -4.49 -14.88 -18.88
N LYS A 74 -4.75 -15.86 -19.76
CA LYS A 74 -3.68 -16.69 -20.33
C LYS A 74 -2.69 -15.87 -21.16
N ALA A 75 -3.19 -14.98 -22.04
CA ALA A 75 -2.33 -14.09 -22.83
C ALA A 75 -1.46 -13.18 -21.93
N LEU A 76 -2.04 -12.65 -20.84
CA LEU A 76 -1.30 -11.85 -19.88
C LEU A 76 -0.26 -12.67 -19.13
N VAL A 77 -0.57 -13.90 -18.72
CA VAL A 77 0.37 -14.78 -18.01
C VAL A 77 1.56 -15.13 -18.89
N GLU A 78 1.35 -15.55 -20.15
CA GLU A 78 2.42 -15.82 -21.12
C GLU A 78 3.38 -14.62 -21.26
N LYS A 79 2.83 -13.41 -21.28
CA LYS A 79 3.62 -12.19 -21.38
C LYS A 79 4.36 -11.85 -20.07
N LEU A 80 3.69 -12.07 -18.94
CA LEU A 80 4.25 -11.80 -17.61
C LEU A 80 5.36 -12.79 -17.24
N GLU A 81 5.22 -14.08 -17.59
CA GLU A 81 6.26 -15.10 -17.37
C GLU A 81 7.59 -14.75 -18.07
N SER A 82 7.51 -14.12 -19.25
CA SER A 82 8.71 -13.68 -19.96
C SER A 82 9.36 -12.42 -19.43
N ASN A 83 8.64 -11.60 -18.66
CA ASN A 83 9.07 -10.26 -18.25
C ASN A 83 9.17 -10.07 -16.73
N LEU A 84 8.66 -11.00 -15.92
CA LEU A 84 8.59 -10.85 -14.48
C LEU A 84 9.59 -11.78 -13.79
N GLU A 85 10.76 -11.24 -13.48
CA GLU A 85 11.87 -12.01 -12.85
C GLU A 85 11.61 -12.29 -11.37
N ASN A 86 10.69 -11.55 -10.71
CA ASN A 86 10.49 -11.57 -9.26
C ASN A 86 9.45 -12.59 -8.78
N ALA A 87 8.80 -13.32 -9.69
CA ALA A 87 7.86 -14.38 -9.36
C ALA A 87 8.47 -15.77 -9.58
N ASP A 88 8.16 -16.70 -8.67
CA ASP A 88 8.48 -18.12 -8.84
C ASP A 88 7.42 -18.81 -9.72
N LYS A 89 6.17 -18.35 -9.64
CA LYS A 89 5.04 -18.93 -10.36
C LYS A 89 3.98 -17.87 -10.63
N ILE A 90 3.36 -17.96 -11.81
CA ILE A 90 2.18 -17.18 -12.17
C ILE A 90 1.14 -18.17 -12.69
N GLU A 91 -0.11 -18.07 -12.26
CA GLU A 91 -1.15 -19.04 -12.63
C GLU A 91 -2.51 -18.35 -12.83
N VAL A 92 -3.24 -18.82 -13.84
CA VAL A 92 -4.63 -18.42 -14.05
C VAL A 92 -5.54 -19.27 -13.15
N ALA A 93 -6.39 -18.64 -12.37
CA ALA A 93 -7.33 -19.30 -11.47
C ALA A 93 -8.77 -18.87 -11.73
N GLY A 94 -9.70 -19.82 -11.53
CA GLY A 94 -11.13 -19.57 -11.61
C GLY A 94 -11.58 -18.87 -12.89
N PRO A 95 -12.43 -17.82 -12.79
CA PRO A 95 -13.02 -17.15 -13.96
C PRO A 95 -12.08 -16.18 -14.67
N GLY A 96 -10.79 -16.12 -14.30
CA GLY A 96 -9.82 -15.21 -14.91
C GLY A 96 -9.03 -14.38 -13.88
N PHE A 97 -8.87 -14.88 -12.66
CA PHE A 97 -7.88 -14.36 -11.73
C PHE A 97 -6.48 -14.76 -12.18
N ILE A 98 -5.50 -13.91 -11.91
CA ILE A 98 -4.08 -14.21 -12.09
C ILE A 98 -3.43 -14.15 -10.71
N ASN A 99 -2.88 -15.27 -10.29
CA ASN A 99 -2.22 -15.44 -8.99
C ASN A 99 -0.70 -15.45 -9.15
N PHE A 100 0.00 -14.82 -8.21
CA PHE A 100 1.45 -14.67 -8.22
C PHE A 100 2.06 -15.26 -6.95
N TRP A 101 3.09 -16.07 -7.09
CA TRP A 101 3.96 -16.54 -6.01
C TRP A 101 5.30 -15.83 -6.16
N ILE A 102 5.65 -15.04 -5.17
CA ILE A 102 6.86 -14.20 -5.20
C ILE A 102 8.07 -15.00 -4.71
N LYS A 103 9.21 -14.80 -5.35
CA LYS A 103 10.46 -15.42 -4.91
C LYS A 103 10.76 -15.06 -3.46
N LYS A 104 11.13 -16.04 -2.66
CA LYS A 104 11.50 -15.84 -1.25
C LYS A 104 12.64 -14.85 -1.08
N SER A 105 13.57 -14.78 -2.03
CA SER A 105 14.65 -13.79 -2.05
C SER A 105 14.13 -12.36 -2.13
N GLU A 106 13.07 -12.11 -2.90
CA GLU A 106 12.44 -10.80 -3.02
C GLU A 106 11.73 -10.40 -1.71
N LEU A 107 11.02 -11.34 -1.11
CA LEU A 107 10.39 -11.10 0.20
C LEU A 107 11.44 -10.83 1.28
N ALA A 108 12.59 -11.51 1.24
CA ALA A 108 13.69 -11.30 2.18
C ALA A 108 14.42 -9.96 1.96
N SER A 109 14.38 -9.38 0.76
CA SER A 109 15.02 -8.10 0.45
C SER A 109 14.47 -6.93 1.27
N VAL A 110 13.22 -7.05 1.74
CA VAL A 110 12.59 -6.06 2.63
C VAL A 110 13.38 -5.93 3.94
N ILE A 111 13.99 -7.01 4.43
CA ILE A 111 14.80 -6.99 5.65
C ILE A 111 15.99 -6.02 5.48
N ASN A 112 16.68 -6.10 4.35
CA ASN A 112 17.79 -5.20 4.06
C ASN A 112 17.31 -3.75 3.96
N THR A 113 16.17 -3.51 3.29
CA THR A 113 15.56 -2.17 3.23
C THR A 113 15.24 -1.61 4.61
N VAL A 114 14.73 -2.44 5.52
CA VAL A 114 14.45 -2.03 6.91
C VAL A 114 15.75 -1.69 7.65
N ILE A 115 16.77 -2.55 7.51
CA ILE A 115 18.07 -2.35 8.17
C ILE A 115 18.74 -1.07 7.69
N ASP A 116 18.72 -0.81 6.38
CA ASP A 116 19.37 0.36 5.78
C ASP A 116 18.62 1.65 6.11
N ALA A 117 17.30 1.63 6.07
CA ALA A 117 16.46 2.79 6.35
C ALA A 117 16.38 3.12 7.85
N LYS A 118 16.64 2.18 8.75
CA LYS A 118 16.61 2.37 10.21
C LYS A 118 15.32 3.09 10.65
N ASP A 119 15.47 4.21 11.36
CA ASP A 119 14.35 5.03 11.84
C ASP A 119 13.56 5.70 10.72
N ASP A 120 14.09 5.74 9.52
CA ASP A 120 13.41 6.32 8.35
C ASP A 120 12.48 5.31 7.66
N TYR A 121 12.59 4.03 7.99
CA TYR A 121 11.67 3.04 7.46
C TYR A 121 10.22 3.38 7.82
N GLY A 122 9.35 3.37 6.82
CA GLY A 122 7.93 3.74 6.96
C GLY A 122 7.64 5.23 6.91
N LYS A 123 8.64 6.11 6.74
CA LYS A 123 8.39 7.52 6.43
C LYS A 123 7.70 7.68 5.08
N ASN A 124 6.78 8.63 5.00
CA ASN A 124 6.14 9.04 3.77
C ASN A 124 5.84 10.54 3.81
N ASN A 125 5.40 11.09 2.69
CA ASN A 125 5.11 12.52 2.56
C ASN A 125 3.62 12.82 2.36
N SER A 126 2.74 11.99 2.93
CA SER A 126 1.27 12.17 2.80
C SER A 126 0.80 13.51 3.34
N GLY A 127 1.48 14.03 4.35
CA GLY A 127 1.17 15.32 4.98
C GLY A 127 1.62 16.53 4.17
N ASN A 128 2.54 16.36 3.22
CA ASN A 128 3.05 17.42 2.36
C ASN A 128 3.43 18.71 3.11
N GLY A 129 4.01 18.58 4.31
CA GLY A 129 4.42 19.70 5.14
C GLY A 129 3.26 20.50 5.77
N LEU A 130 2.02 20.00 5.71
CA LEU A 130 0.88 20.65 6.35
C LEU A 130 1.12 20.76 7.86
N LYS A 131 0.96 21.98 8.39
CA LYS A 131 1.11 22.27 9.81
C LYS A 131 -0.11 21.79 10.60
N ILE A 132 0.14 21.03 11.64
CA ILE A 132 -0.88 20.52 12.56
C ILE A 132 -0.45 20.85 13.99
N LEU A 133 -1.36 21.41 14.78
CA LEU A 133 -1.20 21.61 16.20
C LEU A 133 -1.97 20.51 16.93
N VAL A 134 -1.30 19.81 17.83
CA VAL A 134 -1.91 18.77 18.67
C VAL A 134 -1.75 19.16 20.13
N GLU A 135 -2.85 19.55 20.75
CA GLU A 135 -2.96 19.78 22.18
C GLU A 135 -3.28 18.47 22.90
N TYR A 136 -2.52 18.15 23.93
CA TYR A 136 -2.78 16.96 24.74
C TYR A 136 -2.28 17.10 26.19
N VAL A 137 -2.86 16.27 27.06
CA VAL A 137 -2.77 16.36 28.51
C VAL A 137 -3.56 17.57 29.06
N SER A 138 -3.03 18.81 28.93
CA SER A 138 -3.66 20.08 29.32
C SER A 138 -4.48 19.99 30.63
N ALA A 139 -3.84 19.43 31.67
CA ALA A 139 -4.52 19.11 32.93
C ALA A 139 -4.74 20.34 33.77
N ASN A 140 -5.93 20.51 34.36
CA ASN A 140 -6.20 21.53 35.36
C ASN A 140 -5.38 21.30 36.63
N PRO A 141 -4.88 22.36 37.33
CA PRO A 141 -4.05 22.25 38.53
C PRO A 141 -4.85 21.94 39.81
N THR A 142 -5.89 21.13 39.69
CA THR A 142 -6.82 20.78 40.77
C THR A 142 -6.34 19.60 41.63
N GLY A 143 -5.26 18.95 41.24
CA GLY A 143 -4.68 17.79 41.94
C GLY A 143 -3.52 17.16 41.17
N ALA A 144 -3.00 16.05 41.71
CA ALA A 144 -1.93 15.29 41.06
C ALA A 144 -2.39 14.65 39.76
N LEU A 145 -1.47 14.50 38.79
CA LEU A 145 -1.73 13.80 37.58
C LEU A 145 -2.07 12.32 37.87
N HIS A 146 -3.08 11.80 37.20
CA HIS A 146 -3.52 10.42 37.36
C HIS A 146 -3.36 9.62 36.04
N LEU A 147 -3.66 8.32 36.07
CA LEU A 147 -3.49 7.41 34.92
C LEU A 147 -4.21 7.89 33.64
N GLY A 148 -5.33 8.59 33.76
CA GLY A 148 -6.04 9.19 32.62
C GLY A 148 -5.18 10.21 31.88
N HIS A 149 -4.43 11.06 32.59
CA HIS A 149 -3.50 12.02 31.98
C HIS A 149 -2.32 11.31 31.32
N ALA A 150 -1.77 10.25 31.96
CA ALA A 150 -0.70 9.46 31.37
C ALA A 150 -1.14 8.79 30.05
N ARG A 151 -2.37 8.27 30.00
CA ARG A 151 -2.95 7.73 28.75
C ARG A 151 -3.08 8.80 27.67
N GLY A 152 -3.59 9.99 28.02
CA GLY A 152 -3.70 11.11 27.11
C GLY A 152 -2.33 11.54 26.57
N ALA A 153 -1.30 11.56 27.42
CA ALA A 153 0.08 11.87 27.04
C ALA A 153 0.64 10.86 26.03
N ALA A 154 0.48 9.56 26.32
CA ALA A 154 0.95 8.50 25.43
C ALA A 154 0.25 8.54 24.05
N TRP A 155 -1.04 8.81 24.03
CA TRP A 155 -1.80 8.94 22.77
C TRP A 155 -1.39 10.18 21.98
N GLY A 156 -1.30 11.35 22.63
CA GLY A 156 -0.94 12.59 21.97
C GLY A 156 0.47 12.54 21.39
N ASP A 157 1.45 12.04 22.15
CA ASP A 157 2.81 11.88 21.65
C ASP A 157 2.90 10.88 20.49
N SER A 158 2.18 9.74 20.58
CA SER A 158 2.13 8.75 19.50
C SER A 158 1.53 9.32 18.21
N ILE A 159 0.45 10.09 18.32
CA ILE A 159 -0.17 10.78 17.18
C ILE A 159 0.82 11.77 16.55
N CYS A 160 1.48 12.60 17.36
CA CYS A 160 2.47 13.57 16.86
C CYS A 160 3.63 12.87 16.12
N ARG A 161 4.13 11.76 16.68
CA ARG A 161 5.19 10.98 16.02
C ARG A 161 4.74 10.39 14.68
N LEU A 162 3.52 9.84 14.61
CA LEU A 162 2.95 9.31 13.37
C LEU A 162 2.74 10.40 12.32
N LEU A 163 2.21 11.55 12.73
CA LEU A 163 2.02 12.70 11.84
C LEU A 163 3.36 13.19 11.26
N ASN A 164 4.38 13.39 12.11
CA ASN A 164 5.71 13.77 11.65
C ASN A 164 6.33 12.74 10.70
N LYS A 165 6.15 11.44 11.00
CA LYS A 165 6.63 10.36 10.15
C LYS A 165 5.89 10.29 8.81
N SER A 166 4.66 10.81 8.77
CA SER A 166 3.84 10.92 7.56
C SER A 166 4.00 12.24 6.79
N GLY A 167 5.03 13.04 7.14
CA GLY A 167 5.38 14.27 6.42
C GLY A 167 4.53 15.49 6.79
N TYR A 168 3.83 15.47 7.93
CA TYR A 168 3.22 16.67 8.50
C TYR A 168 4.25 17.43 9.37
N ASP A 169 4.10 18.74 9.47
CA ASP A 169 4.80 19.59 10.45
C ASP A 169 3.93 19.65 11.71
N CYS A 170 4.15 18.69 12.62
CA CYS A 170 3.32 18.54 13.81
C CYS A 170 3.92 19.23 15.01
N LEU A 171 3.23 20.26 15.48
CA LEU A 171 3.55 20.98 16.72
C LEU A 171 2.79 20.36 17.91
N ARG A 172 3.43 20.37 19.06
CA ARG A 172 2.85 19.90 20.32
C ARG A 172 2.49 21.10 21.19
N GLU A 173 1.32 21.06 21.78
CA GLU A 173 0.86 22.08 22.68
C GLU A 173 0.41 21.48 24.01
N TYR A 174 0.75 22.17 25.08
CA TYR A 174 0.22 21.93 26.43
C TYR A 174 -0.36 23.23 26.92
N TYR A 175 -1.66 23.27 27.14
CA TYR A 175 -2.31 24.44 27.73
C TYR A 175 -2.13 24.45 29.24
N ILE A 176 -1.53 25.51 29.75
CA ILE A 176 -1.36 25.75 31.20
C ILE A 176 -2.58 26.54 31.66
N ASN A 177 -3.36 25.97 32.56
CA ASN A 177 -4.51 26.62 33.19
C ASN A 177 -4.13 27.10 34.57
N ASP A 178 -4.36 28.38 34.88
CA ASP A 178 -4.07 29.02 36.16
C ASP A 178 -5.25 28.88 37.14
#